data_0cf98d9b35de39caa0cc9ab2eca85ca4
#
_entry.id   0cf98d9b35de39caa0cc9ab2eca85ca4
#
_cell.length_a   1.000
_cell.length_b   1.000
_cell.length_c   1.000
_cell.angle_alpha   90.00
_cell.angle_beta   90.00
_cell.angle_gamma   90.00
#
_symmetry.space_group_name_H-M   'P 1'
#
loop_
_entity.id
_entity.type
_entity.pdbx_description
1 polymer ?
#
loop_
_entity_poly.entity_id
_entity_poly.type
_entity_poly.pdbx_seq_one_letter_code
_entity_poly.pdbx_strand_id
1 'polypeptide(L)'
;RVIFLVDEYDRPILQAIGNEELQRQFRDILQPFYGALKNTVDNLKLRLSYGTLGNQQVGYYDYLQQIETGKVLNYSFGDKEKASYAYETAPNASDLTWETVVTKNIGLDIGIFNNRLNISADAYIRDTKDMLMPGKALPSVYGAKSPNMNAADLRTKGWELVVAWNDRFNVMDKPFNYGVSFGIGDNVSKITKYDNPNKEISSPYVGQRLGDIWGYMVDGYFATDEEAANYGVDQSVVNYIINNAVVDRGLHAGDMKYLDLDGNNKIEQTVSANDIKDQRIIGNSLPRYTYSIRLNAEWNGIDFSVFFQGVGKQDWYPSSDAFAFWGPYSSPAPSFIPKDFLADVWSVDNPDAYFPRPRGYIAWTDGRSLSSVNNRYLQSLAYCRLKNLTVGYTLPVKWLSKIHVQKARLYFSGENLLTLD
;
A
#
# COMPACT_ATOMS: atom_id res chain seq x y z
N ARG A 1 -12.69 -11.09 23.26
CA ARG A 1 -13.32 -11.76 22.09
C ARG A 1 -14.64 -12.33 22.57
N VAL A 2 -15.74 -11.81 22.10
CA VAL A 2 -17.06 -12.37 22.36
C VAL A 2 -17.39 -13.29 21.19
N ILE A 3 -17.58 -14.56 21.45
CA ILE A 3 -18.01 -15.55 20.47
C ILE A 3 -19.50 -15.73 20.69
N PHE A 4 -20.31 -15.37 19.71
CA PHE A 4 -21.73 -15.72 19.70
C PHE A 4 -21.89 -17.02 18.94
N LEU A 5 -22.27 -18.08 19.63
CA LEU A 5 -22.86 -19.25 19.01
C LEU A 5 -24.35 -18.93 18.79
N VAL A 6 -24.81 -19.02 17.54
CA VAL A 6 -26.25 -18.95 17.25
C VAL A 6 -26.83 -20.32 17.56
N ASP A 7 -27.25 -20.50 18.80
CA ASP A 7 -27.84 -21.76 19.29
C ASP A 7 -29.37 -21.67 19.42
N GLU A 8 -29.96 -20.51 19.14
CA GLU A 8 -31.39 -20.26 19.26
C GLU A 8 -32.04 -20.02 17.88
N TYR A 9 -32.02 -21.02 17.01
CA TYR A 9 -32.68 -20.95 15.69
C TYR A 9 -34.23 -21.00 15.79
N ASP A 10 -34.76 -21.30 16.93
CA ASP A 10 -36.20 -21.32 17.25
C ASP A 10 -36.72 -19.95 17.78
N ARG A 11 -35.85 -18.99 18.05
CA ARG A 11 -36.23 -17.68 18.59
C ARG A 11 -37.29 -16.92 17.77
N PRO A 12 -37.26 -16.90 16.42
CA PRO A 12 -38.34 -16.31 15.63
C PRO A 12 -39.66 -17.02 15.82
N ILE A 13 -39.66 -18.36 16.02
CA ILE A 13 -40.85 -19.15 16.29
C ILE A 13 -41.39 -18.84 17.70
N LEU A 14 -40.50 -18.69 18.68
CA LEU A 14 -40.86 -18.31 20.05
C LEU A 14 -41.46 -16.90 20.13
N GLN A 15 -40.98 -15.96 19.34
CA GLN A 15 -41.57 -14.61 19.24
C GLN A 15 -42.96 -14.57 18.59
N ALA A 16 -43.33 -15.61 17.84
CA ALA A 16 -44.63 -15.77 17.24
C ALA A 16 -45.63 -16.57 18.13
N ILE A 17 -45.30 -16.82 19.41
CA ILE A 17 -46.17 -17.52 20.35
C ILE A 17 -47.52 -16.79 20.46
N GLY A 18 -48.59 -17.53 20.20
CA GLY A 18 -49.97 -17.01 20.19
C GLY A 18 -50.50 -16.64 18.80
N ASN A 19 -49.72 -16.76 17.73
CA ASN A 19 -50.17 -16.62 16.35
C ASN A 19 -49.76 -17.84 15.52
N GLU A 20 -50.68 -18.80 15.41
CA GLU A 20 -50.46 -20.09 14.74
C GLU A 20 -50.09 -19.93 13.26
N GLU A 21 -50.68 -18.96 12.56
CA GLU A 21 -50.43 -18.72 11.14
C GLU A 21 -48.99 -18.18 10.92
N LEU A 22 -48.56 -17.24 11.76
CA LEU A 22 -47.21 -16.69 11.72
C LEU A 22 -46.17 -17.75 12.10
N GLN A 23 -46.48 -18.61 13.10
CA GLN A 23 -45.62 -19.74 13.47
C GLN A 23 -45.46 -20.73 12.31
N ARG A 24 -46.55 -21.00 11.60
CA ARG A 24 -46.52 -21.89 10.43
C ARG A 24 -45.68 -21.30 9.31
N GLN A 25 -45.90 -20.05 8.98
CA GLN A 25 -45.11 -19.35 7.95
C GLN A 25 -43.60 -19.31 8.29
N PHE A 26 -43.24 -19.02 9.52
CA PHE A 26 -41.82 -19.08 9.94
C PHE A 26 -41.26 -20.50 9.87
N ARG A 27 -42.00 -21.50 10.25
CA ARG A 27 -41.61 -22.91 10.17
C ARG A 27 -41.40 -23.34 8.72
N ASP A 28 -42.33 -23.01 7.82
CA ASP A 28 -42.28 -23.39 6.42
C ASP A 28 -41.12 -22.74 5.66
N ILE A 29 -40.71 -21.55 6.09
CA ILE A 29 -39.52 -20.82 5.53
C ILE A 29 -38.22 -21.33 6.17
N LEU A 30 -38.19 -21.46 7.49
CA LEU A 30 -36.96 -21.73 8.22
C LEU A 30 -36.56 -23.20 8.21
N GLN A 31 -37.54 -24.12 8.20
CA GLN A 31 -37.27 -25.56 8.26
C GLN A 31 -36.50 -26.08 7.04
N PRO A 32 -36.88 -25.75 5.78
CA PRO A 32 -36.09 -26.10 4.59
C PRO A 32 -34.71 -25.44 4.59
N PHE A 33 -34.62 -24.17 5.01
CA PHE A 33 -33.39 -23.46 5.10
C PHE A 33 -32.41 -24.06 6.12
N TYR A 34 -32.87 -24.35 7.35
CA TYR A 34 -32.04 -24.99 8.36
C TYR A 34 -31.76 -26.47 8.03
N GLY A 35 -32.67 -27.16 7.38
CA GLY A 35 -32.44 -28.51 6.89
C GLY A 35 -31.34 -28.55 5.82
N ALA A 36 -31.35 -27.62 4.90
CA ALA A 36 -30.28 -27.46 3.90
C ALA A 36 -28.96 -27.09 4.57
N LEU A 37 -28.96 -26.12 5.48
CA LEU A 37 -27.77 -25.73 6.26
C LEU A 37 -27.19 -26.90 7.06
N LYS A 38 -28.02 -27.64 7.81
CA LYS A 38 -27.60 -28.76 8.64
C LYS A 38 -26.98 -29.91 7.84
N ASN A 39 -27.43 -30.10 6.59
CA ASN A 39 -26.92 -31.16 5.73
C ASN A 39 -25.70 -30.75 4.89
N THR A 40 -25.40 -29.44 4.78
CA THR A 40 -24.37 -28.92 3.88
C THR A 40 -23.27 -28.17 4.61
N VAL A 41 -23.58 -27.57 5.77
CA VAL A 41 -22.66 -26.76 6.56
C VAL A 41 -22.24 -27.50 7.82
N ASP A 42 -20.97 -27.85 7.90
CA ASP A 42 -20.38 -28.55 9.06
C ASP A 42 -20.06 -27.62 10.21
N ASN A 43 -19.68 -26.37 9.86
CA ASN A 43 -19.34 -25.33 10.83
C ASN A 43 -19.77 -23.96 10.31
N LEU A 44 -20.49 -23.22 11.14
CA LEU A 44 -20.85 -21.82 10.88
C LEU A 44 -20.62 -21.01 12.15
N LYS A 45 -19.74 -20.02 12.05
CA LYS A 45 -19.37 -19.17 13.22
C LYS A 45 -19.36 -17.72 12.80
N LEU A 46 -20.20 -16.93 13.46
CA LEU A 46 -20.19 -15.47 13.37
C LEU A 46 -19.28 -14.91 14.48
N ARG A 47 -18.39 -14.00 14.08
CA ARG A 47 -17.48 -13.31 14.99
C ARG A 47 -17.81 -11.82 14.97
N LEU A 48 -18.04 -11.26 16.13
CA LEU A 48 -18.21 -9.81 16.32
C LEU A 48 -17.18 -9.36 17.35
N SER A 49 -16.45 -8.31 17.05
CA SER A 49 -15.52 -7.75 18.02
C SER A 49 -15.53 -6.23 18.02
N TYR A 50 -15.40 -5.68 19.19
CA TYR A 50 -15.16 -4.27 19.46
C TYR A 50 -13.98 -4.16 20.42
N GLY A 51 -13.02 -3.32 20.13
CA GLY A 51 -11.85 -3.13 20.98
C GLY A 51 -11.32 -1.71 20.88
N THR A 52 -10.78 -1.23 21.98
CA THR A 52 -10.13 0.07 22.08
C THR A 52 -8.71 -0.14 22.64
N LEU A 53 -7.72 0.47 21.99
CA LEU A 53 -6.32 0.46 22.39
C LEU A 53 -5.80 1.88 22.45
N GLY A 54 -5.03 2.21 23.49
CA GLY A 54 -4.27 3.46 23.58
C GLY A 54 -2.84 3.27 23.08
N ASN A 55 -2.30 4.27 22.40
CA ASN A 55 -0.90 4.34 21.99
C ASN A 55 -0.26 5.61 22.58
N GLN A 56 0.87 5.42 23.30
CA GLN A 56 1.64 6.48 23.95
C GLN A 56 3.03 6.63 23.33
N GLN A 57 3.24 6.30 22.09
CA GLN A 57 4.57 6.36 21.48
C GLN A 57 4.99 7.82 21.23
N VAL A 58 5.36 8.50 22.30
CA VAL A 58 5.92 9.86 22.35
C VAL A 58 7.31 9.81 22.95
N GLY A 59 8.14 10.82 22.67
CA GLY A 59 9.41 11.00 23.35
C GLY A 59 9.22 11.17 24.86
N TYR A 60 10.17 10.68 25.65
CA TYR A 60 10.06 10.67 27.12
C TYR A 60 9.82 12.03 27.75
N TYR A 61 10.17 13.12 27.07
CA TYR A 61 10.10 14.49 27.59
C TYR A 61 9.33 15.44 26.66
N ASP A 62 8.58 14.92 25.69
CA ASP A 62 7.84 15.74 24.71
C ASP A 62 6.80 16.67 25.35
N TYR A 63 6.45 16.42 26.62
CA TYR A 63 5.54 17.25 27.41
C TYR A 63 6.25 18.40 28.16
N LEU A 64 7.59 18.44 28.15
CA LEU A 64 8.37 19.48 28.82
C LEU A 64 9.02 20.41 27.79
N GLN A 65 8.93 21.72 28.03
CA GLN A 65 9.71 22.69 27.30
C GLN A 65 11.19 22.47 27.58
N GLN A 66 11.97 22.19 26.55
CA GLN A 66 13.41 21.95 26.68
C GLN A 66 14.22 23.16 26.20
N ILE A 67 15.39 23.33 26.78
CA ILE A 67 16.40 24.28 26.30
C ILE A 67 17.53 23.44 25.76
N GLU A 68 17.82 23.59 24.48
CA GLU A 68 19.02 23.01 23.87
C GLU A 68 20.20 23.98 23.92
N THR A 69 21.36 23.41 24.20
CA THR A 69 22.63 24.19 24.23
C THR A 69 23.61 23.60 23.23
N GLY A 70 24.39 24.44 22.62
CA GLY A 70 25.41 24.02 21.65
C GLY A 70 26.46 25.07 21.40
N LYS A 71 27.34 24.81 20.43
CA LYS A 71 28.32 25.78 19.94
C LYS A 71 27.97 26.22 18.54
N VAL A 72 28.05 27.52 18.26
CA VAL A 72 27.80 28.08 16.94
C VAL A 72 28.80 27.50 15.94
N LEU A 73 28.30 26.78 14.94
CA LEU A 73 29.13 26.00 14.02
C LEU A 73 30.00 26.87 13.09
N ASN A 74 29.53 28.06 12.71
CA ASN A 74 30.12 28.85 11.63
C ASN A 74 30.51 30.28 12.03
N TYR A 75 30.45 30.64 13.31
CA TYR A 75 30.80 31.98 13.77
C TYR A 75 31.69 31.93 14.99
N SER A 76 32.79 32.69 14.97
CA SER A 76 33.70 32.85 16.10
C SER A 76 33.74 34.33 16.53
N PHE A 77 33.55 34.58 17.81
CA PHE A 77 33.74 35.89 18.40
C PHE A 77 35.19 35.97 18.92
N GLY A 78 35.95 36.91 18.39
CA GLY A 78 37.33 37.15 18.87
C GLY A 78 38.27 35.94 18.68
N ASP A 79 38.93 35.50 19.73
CA ASP A 79 40.07 34.59 19.75
C ASP A 79 39.84 33.12 19.37
N LYS A 80 39.08 32.86 18.31
CA LYS A 80 38.91 31.53 17.70
C LYS A 80 37.99 30.56 18.46
N GLU A 81 37.42 30.92 19.58
CA GLU A 81 36.45 30.09 20.25
C GLU A 81 35.03 30.29 19.68
N LYS A 82 34.34 29.17 19.45
CA LYS A 82 32.93 29.20 19.04
C LYS A 82 32.06 29.56 20.24
N ALA A 83 31.21 30.57 20.10
CA ALA A 83 30.29 30.96 21.16
C ALA A 83 29.31 29.79 21.50
N SER A 84 29.07 29.63 22.79
CA SER A 84 27.99 28.78 23.27
C SER A 84 26.65 29.49 23.09
N TYR A 85 25.63 28.75 22.71
CA TYR A 85 24.27 29.26 22.58
C TYR A 85 23.29 28.37 23.35
N ALA A 86 22.20 28.94 23.74
CA ALA A 86 21.03 28.21 24.24
C ALA A 86 19.79 28.73 23.55
N TYR A 87 18.89 27.84 23.19
CA TYR A 87 17.60 28.19 22.58
C TYR A 87 16.51 27.28 23.10
N GLU A 88 15.28 27.76 23.07
CA GLU A 88 14.10 26.97 23.34
C GLU A 88 13.80 26.07 22.14
N THR A 89 13.49 24.81 22.41
CA THR A 89 13.02 23.87 21.40
C THR A 89 11.61 24.22 20.92
N ALA A 90 11.02 23.36 20.11
CA ALA A 90 9.62 23.52 19.72
C ALA A 90 8.72 23.70 20.97
N PRO A 91 7.71 24.59 20.92
CA PRO A 91 6.78 24.75 22.03
C PRO A 91 6.05 23.43 22.31
N ASN A 92 5.64 23.20 23.53
CA ASN A 92 4.87 22.02 23.90
C ASN A 92 3.40 22.19 23.58
N ALA A 93 2.74 21.10 23.18
CA ALA A 93 1.29 21.03 23.21
C ALA A 93 0.84 20.81 24.68
N SER A 94 0.06 21.73 25.21
CA SER A 94 -0.42 21.68 26.60
C SER A 94 -1.47 20.59 26.86
N ASP A 95 -2.06 20.05 25.80
CA ASP A 95 -3.20 19.14 25.79
C ASP A 95 -2.87 17.79 25.12
N LEU A 96 -1.58 17.40 25.15
CA LEU A 96 -1.13 16.14 24.57
C LEU A 96 -1.81 14.95 25.26
N THR A 97 -2.51 14.14 24.47
CA THR A 97 -3.17 12.93 24.94
C THR A 97 -2.78 11.69 24.12
N TRP A 98 -3.22 10.54 24.54
CA TRP A 98 -2.93 9.28 23.85
C TRP A 98 -3.68 9.19 22.53
N GLU A 99 -3.05 8.62 21.53
CA GLU A 99 -3.75 8.14 20.36
C GLU A 99 -4.68 7.00 20.78
N THR A 100 -5.90 7.02 20.29
CA THR A 100 -6.90 5.98 20.57
C THR A 100 -7.26 5.24 19.30
N VAL A 101 -7.06 3.93 19.27
CA VAL A 101 -7.44 3.05 18.17
C VAL A 101 -8.69 2.27 18.53
N VAL A 102 -9.80 2.53 17.86
CA VAL A 102 -11.07 1.83 18.00
C VAL A 102 -11.26 0.90 16.82
N THR A 103 -11.32 -0.41 17.06
CA THR A 103 -11.56 -1.41 16.02
C THR A 103 -12.91 -2.08 16.19
N LYS A 104 -13.67 -2.14 15.10
CA LYS A 104 -14.93 -2.89 14.97
C LYS A 104 -14.72 -3.93 13.88
N ASN A 105 -15.01 -5.18 14.15
CA ASN A 105 -14.86 -6.26 13.18
C ASN A 105 -16.10 -7.15 13.18
N ILE A 106 -16.49 -7.60 11.99
CA ILE A 106 -17.42 -8.69 11.75
C ILE A 106 -16.70 -9.75 10.93
N GLY A 107 -16.75 -11.00 11.39
CA GLY A 107 -16.13 -12.14 10.73
C GLY A 107 -17.10 -13.31 10.63
N LEU A 108 -16.94 -14.10 9.59
CA LEU A 108 -17.72 -15.31 9.31
C LEU A 108 -16.78 -16.45 8.96
N ASP A 109 -16.89 -17.56 9.69
CA ASP A 109 -16.19 -18.80 9.40
C ASP A 109 -17.21 -19.84 8.96
N ILE A 110 -16.99 -20.48 7.81
CA ILE A 110 -17.87 -21.51 7.22
C ILE A 110 -17.01 -22.74 6.91
N GLY A 111 -17.45 -23.91 7.37
CA GLY A 111 -16.91 -25.22 7.00
C GLY A 111 -18.00 -26.03 6.27
N ILE A 112 -17.70 -26.57 5.09
CA ILE A 112 -18.62 -27.38 4.30
C ILE A 112 -17.91 -28.61 3.72
N PHE A 113 -18.67 -29.59 3.26
CA PHE A 113 -18.20 -30.86 2.71
C PHE A 113 -17.33 -31.67 3.71
N ASN A 114 -17.80 -31.86 4.92
CA ASN A 114 -17.04 -32.48 6.03
C ASN A 114 -15.74 -31.70 6.33
N ASN A 115 -15.86 -30.37 6.40
CA ASN A 115 -14.77 -29.42 6.61
C ASN A 115 -13.64 -29.51 5.56
N ARG A 116 -13.90 -30.05 4.37
CA ARG A 116 -12.91 -30.00 3.29
C ARG A 116 -12.74 -28.59 2.76
N LEU A 117 -13.85 -27.85 2.58
CA LEU A 117 -13.82 -26.43 2.23
C LEU A 117 -14.06 -25.59 3.48
N ASN A 118 -13.09 -24.74 3.80
CA ASN A 118 -13.17 -23.78 4.89
C ASN A 118 -13.02 -22.36 4.33
N ILE A 119 -13.95 -21.49 4.69
CA ILE A 119 -13.96 -20.08 4.28
C ILE A 119 -13.97 -19.23 5.54
N SER A 120 -13.05 -18.29 5.65
CA SER A 120 -13.03 -17.26 6.68
C SER A 120 -13.02 -15.89 6.01
N ALA A 121 -14.01 -15.08 6.34
CA ALA A 121 -14.14 -13.72 5.83
C ALA A 121 -14.28 -12.73 6.98
N ASP A 122 -13.54 -11.65 6.94
CA ASP A 122 -13.57 -10.57 7.92
C ASP A 122 -13.75 -9.22 7.23
N ALA A 123 -14.54 -8.34 7.83
CA ALA A 123 -14.63 -6.94 7.44
C ALA A 123 -14.49 -6.07 8.69
N TYR A 124 -13.69 -5.01 8.61
CA TYR A 124 -13.40 -4.19 9.75
C TYR A 124 -13.36 -2.71 9.45
N ILE A 125 -13.63 -1.93 10.50
CA ILE A 125 -13.39 -0.49 10.54
C ILE A 125 -12.48 -0.22 11.73
N ARG A 126 -11.37 0.47 11.47
CA ARG A 126 -10.44 0.94 12.49
C ARG A 126 -10.40 2.47 12.45
N ASP A 127 -10.81 3.10 13.54
CA ASP A 127 -10.71 4.52 13.74
C ASP A 127 -9.50 4.80 14.65
N THR A 128 -8.48 5.48 14.13
CA THR A 128 -7.37 6.02 14.91
C THR A 128 -7.69 7.48 15.17
N LYS A 129 -7.88 7.84 16.42
CA LYS A 129 -8.25 9.18 16.86
C LYS A 129 -7.12 9.83 17.59
N ASP A 130 -7.08 11.14 17.51
CA ASP A 130 -6.14 11.98 18.22
C ASP A 130 -4.68 11.59 17.93
N MET A 131 -4.41 11.32 16.64
CA MET A 131 -3.06 10.94 16.17
C MET A 131 -2.07 12.05 16.44
N LEU A 132 -0.91 11.65 16.96
CA LEU A 132 0.21 12.54 17.23
C LEU A 132 0.95 12.87 15.93
N MET A 133 0.83 14.10 15.51
CA MET A 133 1.47 14.64 14.32
C MET A 133 2.05 16.02 14.58
N PRO A 134 3.04 16.47 13.82
CA PRO A 134 3.42 17.88 13.83
C PRO A 134 2.19 18.75 13.58
N GLY A 135 1.97 19.72 14.44
CA GLY A 135 0.92 20.71 14.28
C GLY A 135 1.11 21.55 13.02
N LYS A 136 0.20 22.50 12.78
CA LYS A 136 0.31 23.46 11.69
C LYS A 136 1.66 24.20 11.74
N ALA A 137 2.28 24.41 10.59
CA ALA A 137 3.55 25.12 10.50
C ALA A 137 3.48 26.47 11.19
N LEU A 138 4.40 26.74 12.09
CA LEU A 138 4.53 28.03 12.74
C LEU A 138 5.08 29.06 11.74
N PRO A 139 4.73 30.35 11.89
CA PRO A 139 5.34 31.41 11.10
C PRO A 139 6.86 31.36 11.21
N SER A 140 7.57 31.60 10.11
CA SER A 140 9.05 31.51 10.04
C SER A 140 9.75 32.41 11.09
N VAL A 141 9.11 33.51 11.49
CA VAL A 141 9.61 34.42 12.51
C VAL A 141 9.68 33.80 13.91
N TYR A 142 8.96 32.70 14.14
CA TYR A 142 8.99 31.99 15.41
C TYR A 142 10.31 31.24 15.64
N GLY A 143 10.97 30.84 14.56
CA GLY A 143 12.31 30.20 14.62
C GLY A 143 12.35 28.77 15.17
N ALA A 144 11.21 28.15 15.45
CA ALA A 144 11.12 26.77 15.94
C ALA A 144 10.15 25.92 15.10
N LYS A 145 10.32 24.59 15.19
CA LYS A 145 9.40 23.64 14.56
C LYS A 145 8.06 23.60 15.31
N SER A 146 7.02 23.21 14.60
CA SER A 146 5.72 22.95 15.24
C SER A 146 5.82 21.79 16.24
N PRO A 147 5.15 21.87 17.39
CA PRO A 147 5.08 20.78 18.34
C PRO A 147 4.27 19.62 17.76
N ASN A 148 4.52 18.42 18.26
CA ASN A 148 3.59 17.31 18.08
C ASN A 148 2.33 17.57 18.89
N MET A 149 1.19 17.35 18.28
CA MET A 149 -0.12 17.53 18.90
C MET A 149 -1.11 16.50 18.35
N ASN A 150 -2.23 16.32 19.03
CA ASN A 150 -3.30 15.41 18.59
C ASN A 150 -4.09 16.03 17.43
N ALA A 151 -3.46 16.10 16.26
CA ALA A 151 -3.90 16.93 15.14
C ALA A 151 -4.77 16.20 14.10
N ALA A 152 -4.76 14.86 14.06
CA ALA A 152 -5.40 14.11 13.00
C ALA A 152 -6.20 12.91 13.49
N ASP A 153 -7.24 12.54 12.74
CA ASP A 153 -7.94 11.26 12.84
C ASP A 153 -7.88 10.52 11.51
N LEU A 154 -7.80 9.20 11.58
CA LEU A 154 -7.73 8.32 10.44
C LEU A 154 -8.78 7.23 10.54
N ARG A 155 -9.47 6.92 9.44
CA ARG A 155 -10.35 5.76 9.33
C ARG A 155 -9.83 4.79 8.30
N THR A 156 -9.56 3.57 8.74
CA THR A 156 -9.22 2.43 7.86
C THR A 156 -10.44 1.52 7.76
N LYS A 157 -10.84 1.21 6.52
CA LYS A 157 -11.81 0.16 6.21
C LYS A 157 -11.09 -0.93 5.46
N GLY A 158 -11.25 -2.17 5.91
CA GLY A 158 -10.61 -3.31 5.28
C GLY A 158 -11.48 -4.55 5.32
N TRP A 159 -11.08 -5.52 4.51
CA TRP A 159 -11.65 -6.86 4.46
C TRP A 159 -10.56 -7.88 4.19
N GLU A 160 -10.80 -9.10 4.64
CA GLU A 160 -9.90 -10.24 4.45
C GLU A 160 -10.73 -11.47 4.11
N LEU A 161 -10.25 -12.31 3.22
CA LEU A 161 -10.87 -13.56 2.80
C LEU A 161 -9.81 -14.65 2.75
N VAL A 162 -10.08 -15.76 3.39
CA VAL A 162 -9.28 -16.99 3.30
C VAL A 162 -10.20 -18.12 2.86
N VAL A 163 -9.81 -18.83 1.81
CA VAL A 163 -10.47 -20.02 1.31
C VAL A 163 -9.47 -21.16 1.34
N ALA A 164 -9.80 -22.25 2.03
CA ALA A 164 -8.95 -23.41 2.15
C ALA A 164 -9.70 -24.69 1.80
N TRP A 165 -9.12 -25.47 0.92
CA TRP A 165 -9.57 -26.80 0.57
C TRP A 165 -8.56 -27.83 1.05
N ASN A 166 -9.02 -28.84 1.78
CA ASN A 166 -8.19 -29.97 2.24
C ASN A 166 -8.97 -31.26 1.94
N ASP A 167 -8.31 -32.20 1.29
CA ASP A 167 -8.96 -33.48 1.00
C ASP A 167 -7.95 -34.62 1.01
N ARG A 168 -8.48 -35.84 0.97
CA ARG A 168 -7.73 -37.06 1.00
C ARG A 168 -8.38 -38.14 0.13
N PHE A 169 -7.60 -38.79 -0.69
CA PHE A 169 -7.99 -39.98 -1.44
C PHE A 169 -6.85 -40.99 -1.50
N ASN A 170 -7.11 -42.22 -1.95
CA ASN A 170 -6.06 -43.24 -2.05
C ASN A 170 -5.46 -43.27 -3.44
N VAL A 171 -4.14 -43.32 -3.51
CA VAL A 171 -3.36 -43.55 -4.71
C VAL A 171 -2.51 -44.80 -4.48
N MET A 172 -2.69 -45.85 -5.28
CA MET A 172 -1.98 -47.13 -5.13
C MET A 172 -2.10 -47.67 -3.68
N ASP A 173 -3.32 -47.70 -3.16
CA ASP A 173 -3.68 -48.15 -1.79
C ASP A 173 -3.03 -47.36 -0.64
N LYS A 174 -2.46 -46.20 -0.94
CA LYS A 174 -1.88 -45.29 0.06
C LYS A 174 -2.59 -43.96 0.07
N PRO A 175 -2.80 -43.37 1.25
CA PRO A 175 -3.47 -42.08 1.35
C PRO A 175 -2.61 -40.98 0.72
N PHE A 176 -3.23 -40.21 -0.18
CA PHE A 176 -2.73 -38.93 -0.68
C PHE A 176 -3.50 -37.82 -0.01
N ASN A 177 -2.85 -37.03 0.80
CA ASN A 177 -3.41 -35.87 1.46
C ASN A 177 -2.96 -34.63 0.68
N TYR A 178 -3.88 -33.68 0.42
CA TYR A 178 -3.51 -32.41 -0.19
C TYR A 178 -4.33 -31.26 0.36
N GLY A 179 -3.77 -30.08 0.30
CA GLY A 179 -4.42 -28.86 0.71
C GLY A 179 -4.02 -27.69 -0.20
N VAL A 180 -4.99 -26.83 -0.45
CA VAL A 180 -4.84 -25.57 -1.17
C VAL A 180 -5.47 -24.48 -0.32
N SER A 181 -4.75 -23.41 -0.05
CA SER A 181 -5.30 -22.25 0.66
C SER A 181 -4.96 -20.98 -0.11
N PHE A 182 -5.97 -20.14 -0.29
CA PHE A 182 -5.86 -18.81 -0.88
C PHE A 182 -6.33 -17.79 0.14
N GLY A 183 -5.49 -16.79 0.41
CA GLY A 183 -5.83 -15.65 1.24
C GLY A 183 -5.67 -14.36 0.45
N ILE A 184 -6.61 -13.45 0.59
CA ILE A 184 -6.56 -12.11 0.01
C ILE A 184 -7.17 -11.11 0.97
N GLY A 185 -6.58 -9.91 1.04
CA GLY A 185 -7.12 -8.81 1.84
C GLY A 185 -6.80 -7.46 1.22
N ASP A 186 -7.63 -6.49 1.57
CA ASP A 186 -7.46 -5.13 1.12
C ASP A 186 -7.94 -4.13 2.17
N ASN A 187 -7.30 -2.96 2.21
CA ASN A 187 -7.74 -1.89 3.07
C ASN A 187 -7.51 -0.52 2.46
N VAL A 188 -8.32 0.44 2.90
CA VAL A 188 -8.22 1.86 2.52
C VAL A 188 -8.27 2.71 3.78
N SER A 189 -7.27 3.56 3.94
CA SER A 189 -7.20 4.52 5.03
C SER A 189 -7.47 5.93 4.50
N LYS A 190 -8.40 6.64 5.16
CA LYS A 190 -8.76 8.04 4.85
C LYS A 190 -8.66 8.92 6.08
N ILE A 191 -8.14 10.12 5.88
CA ILE A 191 -8.09 11.15 6.91
C ILE A 191 -9.51 11.65 7.19
N THR A 192 -9.92 11.67 8.45
CA THR A 192 -11.26 12.10 8.87
C THR A 192 -11.25 13.38 9.66
N LYS A 193 -10.08 13.77 10.21
CA LYS A 193 -9.87 15.05 10.91
C LYS A 193 -8.46 15.54 10.61
N TYR A 194 -8.30 16.76 10.21
CA TYR A 194 -7.06 17.52 10.10
C TYR A 194 -7.36 18.98 9.84
N ASP A 195 -6.54 19.91 10.34
CA ASP A 195 -6.71 21.35 10.13
C ASP A 195 -6.09 21.80 8.80
N ASN A 196 -6.76 21.48 7.71
CA ASN A 196 -6.46 21.95 6.35
C ASN A 196 -7.77 22.23 5.61
N PRO A 197 -8.45 23.34 5.91
CA PRO A 197 -9.76 23.67 5.34
C PRO A 197 -9.71 23.89 3.83
N ASN A 198 -8.60 24.39 3.32
CA ASN A 198 -8.38 24.60 1.88
C ASN A 198 -8.04 23.32 1.12
N LYS A 199 -7.81 22.19 1.83
CA LYS A 199 -7.37 20.92 1.28
C LYS A 199 -6.13 21.07 0.38
N GLU A 200 -5.14 21.82 0.82
CA GLU A 200 -3.86 21.92 0.16
C GLU A 200 -3.21 20.53 0.06
N ILE A 201 -2.86 20.09 -1.15
CA ILE A 201 -2.36 18.73 -1.39
C ILE A 201 -0.94 18.49 -0.86
N SER A 202 -0.21 19.53 -0.52
CA SER A 202 1.09 19.48 0.16
C SER A 202 1.04 19.05 1.62
N SER A 203 -0.16 19.05 2.21
CA SER A 203 -0.43 18.67 3.60
C SER A 203 -1.59 17.70 3.68
N PRO A 204 -1.71 16.89 4.75
CA PRO A 204 -2.88 16.06 4.96
C PRO A 204 -4.19 16.86 4.93
N TYR A 205 -5.27 16.30 4.37
CA TYR A 205 -6.59 16.95 4.35
C TYR A 205 -7.72 15.93 4.54
N VAL A 206 -8.84 16.38 5.04
CA VAL A 206 -10.03 15.54 5.27
C VAL A 206 -10.56 14.97 3.97
N GLY A 207 -10.69 13.65 3.92
CA GLY A 207 -11.11 12.89 2.75
C GLY A 207 -9.95 12.30 1.92
N GLN A 208 -8.72 12.74 2.14
CA GLN A 208 -7.54 12.21 1.49
C GLN A 208 -7.37 10.73 1.81
N ARG A 209 -7.10 9.91 0.80
CA ARG A 209 -6.67 8.53 0.97
C ARG A 209 -5.16 8.51 1.15
N LEU A 210 -4.67 7.81 2.16
CA LEU A 210 -3.24 7.66 2.37
C LEU A 210 -2.57 6.98 1.17
N GLY A 211 -1.41 7.48 0.82
CA GLY A 211 -0.59 6.95 -0.27
C GLY A 211 -1.01 7.43 -1.67
N ASP A 212 -2.03 8.27 -1.82
CA ASP A 212 -2.41 8.79 -3.14
C ASP A 212 -1.25 9.59 -3.77
N ILE A 213 -0.96 9.29 -5.03
CA ILE A 213 0.09 9.91 -5.84
C ILE A 213 -0.59 10.84 -6.83
N TRP A 214 -0.38 12.15 -6.65
CA TRP A 214 -0.81 13.17 -7.58
C TRP A 214 0.22 13.32 -8.69
N GLY A 215 -0.24 13.38 -9.94
CA GLY A 215 0.66 13.51 -11.08
C GLY A 215 -0.05 14.06 -12.33
N TYR A 216 0.76 14.51 -13.25
CA TYR A 216 0.30 14.98 -14.55
C TYR A 216 0.00 13.81 -15.49
N MET A 217 -0.84 14.06 -16.49
CA MET A 217 -1.12 13.12 -17.56
C MET A 217 -0.28 13.45 -18.79
N VAL A 218 0.43 12.46 -19.31
CA VAL A 218 1.26 12.57 -20.52
C VAL A 218 0.64 11.72 -21.62
N ASP A 219 0.47 12.29 -22.81
CA ASP A 219 -0.05 11.64 -24.02
C ASP A 219 1.09 11.25 -24.99
N GLY A 220 2.18 10.70 -24.45
CA GLY A 220 3.34 10.32 -25.26
C GLY A 220 4.29 11.48 -25.56
N TYR A 221 4.81 11.49 -26.76
CA TYR A 221 5.77 12.48 -27.27
C TYR A 221 5.23 13.18 -28.50
N PHE A 222 5.68 14.41 -28.75
CA PHE A 222 5.44 15.04 -30.04
C PHE A 222 6.15 14.25 -31.14
N ALA A 223 5.40 13.90 -32.19
CA ALA A 223 5.94 13.15 -33.32
C ALA A 223 6.80 14.02 -34.25
N THR A 224 6.46 15.30 -34.40
CA THR A 224 7.15 16.25 -35.27
C THR A 224 7.32 17.62 -34.60
N ASP A 225 8.29 18.39 -35.07
CA ASP A 225 8.49 19.77 -34.63
C ASP A 225 7.29 20.67 -34.99
N GLU A 226 6.57 20.36 -36.07
CA GLU A 226 5.36 21.07 -36.47
C GLU A 226 4.22 20.82 -35.46
N GLU A 227 4.02 19.57 -35.05
CA GLU A 227 3.05 19.23 -33.98
C GLU A 227 3.38 19.98 -32.69
N ALA A 228 4.65 19.95 -32.28
CA ALA A 228 5.11 20.62 -31.08
C ALA A 228 4.89 22.13 -31.12
N ALA A 229 5.19 22.76 -32.24
CA ALA A 229 5.01 24.22 -32.46
C ALA A 229 3.53 24.62 -32.45
N ASN A 230 2.63 23.78 -32.95
CA ASN A 230 1.20 24.03 -33.04
C ASN A 230 0.40 23.58 -31.81
N TYR A 231 1.03 22.99 -30.81
CA TYR A 231 0.33 22.44 -29.65
C TYR A 231 -0.42 23.48 -28.81
N GLY A 232 0.12 24.70 -28.72
CA GLY A 232 -0.56 25.85 -28.14
C GLY A 232 -0.73 25.82 -26.62
N VAL A 233 -0.28 24.77 -25.92
CA VAL A 233 -0.35 24.65 -24.46
C VAL A 233 0.98 25.00 -23.83
N ASP A 234 0.97 25.95 -22.87
CA ASP A 234 2.15 26.32 -22.09
C ASP A 234 2.40 25.24 -21.02
N GLN A 235 3.43 24.42 -21.21
CA GLN A 235 3.88 23.42 -20.25
C GLN A 235 5.19 23.77 -19.52
N SER A 236 5.48 25.07 -19.39
CA SER A 236 6.71 25.57 -18.78
C SER A 236 6.89 25.16 -17.31
N VAL A 237 5.81 24.90 -16.60
CA VAL A 237 5.85 24.47 -15.18
C VAL A 237 6.42 23.08 -14.99
N VAL A 238 6.29 22.21 -15.99
CA VAL A 238 6.76 20.81 -15.97
C VAL A 238 7.93 20.54 -16.88
N ASN A 239 8.30 21.49 -17.72
CA ASN A 239 9.40 21.35 -18.67
C ASN A 239 10.51 22.36 -18.39
N TYR A 240 11.46 21.95 -17.56
CA TYR A 240 12.58 22.78 -17.13
C TYR A 240 13.46 23.26 -18.29
N ILE A 241 13.59 22.48 -19.35
CA ILE A 241 14.41 22.84 -20.52
C ILE A 241 13.90 24.10 -21.18
N ILE A 242 12.59 24.22 -21.34
CA ILE A 242 11.96 25.39 -21.96
C ILE A 242 12.34 26.65 -21.20
N ASN A 243 12.46 26.57 -19.89
CA ASN A 243 12.78 27.72 -19.04
C ASN A 243 14.27 28.07 -19.00
N ASN A 244 15.15 27.07 -19.09
CA ASN A 244 16.59 27.23 -18.81
C ASN A 244 17.52 26.86 -19.98
N ALA A 245 17.03 26.32 -21.07
CA ALA A 245 17.87 26.03 -22.23
C ALA A 245 18.43 27.32 -22.82
N VAL A 246 19.73 27.39 -22.95
CA VAL A 246 20.47 28.58 -23.38
C VAL A 246 20.25 28.84 -24.89
N VAL A 247 19.95 27.79 -25.67
CA VAL A 247 20.01 27.84 -27.14
C VAL A 247 18.64 27.65 -27.78
N ASP A 248 17.81 26.77 -27.27
CA ASP A 248 16.51 26.47 -27.87
C ASP A 248 15.49 26.09 -26.77
N ARG A 249 14.53 26.97 -26.57
CA ARG A 249 13.48 26.90 -25.56
C ARG A 249 12.15 26.34 -26.04
N GLY A 250 12.03 26.08 -27.35
CA GLY A 250 10.81 25.58 -27.98
C GLY A 250 10.55 24.11 -27.65
N LEU A 251 9.30 23.69 -27.80
CA LEU A 251 8.92 22.27 -27.81
C LEU A 251 9.35 21.66 -29.15
N HIS A 252 9.81 20.44 -29.11
CA HIS A 252 10.27 19.71 -30.29
C HIS A 252 9.78 18.27 -30.32
N ALA A 253 9.91 17.63 -31.47
CA ALA A 253 9.68 16.19 -31.61
C ALA A 253 10.48 15.41 -30.58
N GLY A 254 9.83 14.49 -29.91
CA GLY A 254 10.39 13.67 -28.82
C GLY A 254 10.35 14.32 -27.43
N ASP A 255 9.83 15.54 -27.30
CA ASP A 255 9.50 16.11 -25.99
C ASP A 255 8.17 15.54 -25.48
N MET A 256 8.00 15.45 -24.16
CA MET A 256 6.76 14.96 -23.56
C MET A 256 5.59 15.91 -23.80
N LYS A 257 4.47 15.34 -24.20
CA LYS A 257 3.21 16.04 -24.44
C LYS A 257 2.32 15.90 -23.21
N TYR A 258 2.25 16.93 -22.38
CA TYR A 258 1.40 16.98 -21.21
C TYR A 258 -0.01 17.41 -21.58
N LEU A 259 -1.02 16.77 -21.00
CA LEU A 259 -2.43 17.08 -21.25
C LEU A 259 -2.91 18.21 -20.37
N ASP A 260 -3.43 19.26 -21.00
CA ASP A 260 -4.24 20.29 -20.38
C ASP A 260 -5.64 19.71 -20.09
N LEU A 261 -5.95 19.51 -18.82
CA LEU A 261 -7.15 18.81 -18.36
C LEU A 261 -8.31 19.76 -18.00
N ASP A 262 -8.04 21.05 -17.85
CA ASP A 262 -9.06 22.06 -17.57
C ASP A 262 -9.34 22.98 -18.79
N GLY A 263 -8.53 22.86 -19.86
CA GLY A 263 -8.76 23.52 -21.14
C GLY A 263 -8.36 25.00 -21.16
N ASN A 264 -7.45 25.41 -20.30
CA ASN A 264 -7.00 26.80 -20.20
C ASN A 264 -5.75 27.12 -21.04
N ASN A 265 -5.25 26.14 -21.82
CA ASN A 265 -4.03 26.18 -22.62
C ASN A 265 -2.74 26.36 -21.80
N LYS A 266 -2.72 25.89 -20.57
CA LYS A 266 -1.56 25.96 -19.71
C LYS A 266 -1.55 24.77 -18.76
N ILE A 267 -0.41 24.15 -18.55
CA ILE A 267 -0.24 23.13 -17.52
C ILE A 267 -0.01 23.80 -16.18
N GLU A 268 -0.86 23.50 -15.20
CA GLU A 268 -0.81 24.10 -13.86
C GLU A 268 -0.73 23.03 -12.78
N GLN A 269 -0.01 23.36 -11.72
CA GLN A 269 0.04 22.50 -10.54
C GLN A 269 -1.25 22.64 -9.73
N THR A 270 -1.83 21.52 -9.35
CA THR A 270 -2.92 21.48 -8.37
C THR A 270 -2.37 21.83 -7.00
N VAL A 271 -2.82 22.91 -6.41
CA VAL A 271 -2.45 23.34 -5.06
C VAL A 271 -3.46 22.79 -4.05
N SER A 272 -4.73 22.74 -4.42
CA SER A 272 -5.82 22.32 -3.56
C SER A 272 -6.69 21.23 -4.20
N ALA A 273 -7.11 20.26 -3.40
CA ALA A 273 -8.09 19.26 -3.84
C ALA A 273 -9.51 19.82 -4.05
N ASN A 274 -9.77 21.07 -3.65
CA ASN A 274 -11.00 21.79 -3.97
C ASN A 274 -10.94 22.51 -5.33
N ASP A 275 -9.74 22.75 -5.87
CA ASP A 275 -9.49 23.41 -7.17
C ASP A 275 -8.44 22.61 -7.95
N ILE A 276 -8.92 21.54 -8.58
CA ILE A 276 -8.08 20.60 -9.31
C ILE A 276 -7.74 21.18 -10.68
N LYS A 277 -6.44 21.34 -10.97
CA LYS A 277 -5.89 21.79 -12.26
C LYS A 277 -5.54 20.57 -13.15
N ASP A 278 -4.30 20.45 -13.61
CA ASP A 278 -3.89 19.40 -14.56
C ASP A 278 -3.34 18.13 -13.91
N GLN A 279 -3.27 18.10 -12.59
CA GLN A 279 -2.89 16.87 -11.88
C GLN A 279 -4.10 16.04 -11.53
N ARG A 280 -3.91 14.72 -11.49
CA ARG A 280 -4.90 13.73 -11.05
C ARG A 280 -4.23 12.75 -10.10
N ILE A 281 -5.04 11.99 -9.34
CA ILE A 281 -4.52 10.85 -8.58
C ILE A 281 -4.26 9.72 -9.59
N ILE A 282 -2.99 9.50 -9.92
CA ILE A 282 -2.55 8.53 -10.92
C ILE A 282 -2.18 7.18 -10.33
N GLY A 283 -1.94 7.10 -9.03
CA GLY A 283 -1.54 5.88 -8.35
C GLY A 283 -1.72 5.95 -6.85
N ASN A 284 -1.31 4.87 -6.17
CA ASN A 284 -1.24 4.82 -4.72
C ASN A 284 -0.02 4.00 -4.25
N SER A 285 0.76 4.57 -3.35
CA SER A 285 2.01 3.99 -2.85
C SER A 285 1.81 2.89 -1.80
N LEU A 286 0.60 2.72 -1.26
CA LEU A 286 0.31 1.67 -0.30
C LEU A 286 -0.09 0.37 -0.99
N PRO A 287 0.34 -0.79 -0.45
CA PRO A 287 -0.01 -2.08 -1.03
C PRO A 287 -1.52 -2.34 -0.93
N ARG A 288 -2.10 -2.81 -2.03
CA ARG A 288 -3.50 -3.19 -2.16
C ARG A 288 -3.59 -4.63 -2.64
N TYR A 289 -4.66 -5.32 -2.26
CA TYR A 289 -4.89 -6.70 -2.65
C TYR A 289 -3.68 -7.59 -2.31
N THR A 290 -3.26 -7.54 -1.03
CA THR A 290 -2.22 -8.46 -0.54
C THR A 290 -2.79 -9.87 -0.52
N TYR A 291 -2.07 -10.81 -1.13
CA TYR A 291 -2.56 -12.18 -1.27
C TYR A 291 -1.49 -13.22 -0.96
N SER A 292 -1.96 -14.41 -0.64
CA SER A 292 -1.11 -15.57 -0.40
C SER A 292 -1.75 -16.84 -0.96
N ILE A 293 -0.91 -17.74 -1.46
CA ILE A 293 -1.32 -19.07 -1.94
C ILE A 293 -0.43 -20.10 -1.23
N ARG A 294 -1.05 -21.10 -0.63
CA ARG A 294 -0.34 -22.23 -0.03
C ARG A 294 -0.84 -23.52 -0.65
N LEU A 295 0.10 -24.32 -1.09
CA LEU A 295 -0.15 -25.67 -1.58
C LEU A 295 0.63 -26.64 -0.70
N ASN A 296 0.02 -27.72 -0.29
CA ASN A 296 0.68 -28.80 0.42
C ASN A 296 0.16 -30.14 -0.06
N ALA A 297 1.03 -31.12 -0.12
CA ALA A 297 0.69 -32.50 -0.46
C ALA A 297 1.58 -33.47 0.29
N GLU A 298 1.02 -34.62 0.61
CA GLU A 298 1.72 -35.72 1.27
C GLU A 298 1.31 -37.06 0.69
N TRP A 299 2.26 -37.86 0.29
CA TRP A 299 2.01 -39.19 -0.22
C TRP A 299 3.20 -40.13 0.01
N ASN A 300 2.94 -41.28 0.64
CA ASN A 300 3.93 -42.37 0.79
C ASN A 300 5.29 -41.92 1.35
N GLY A 301 5.27 -41.00 2.31
CA GLY A 301 6.47 -40.45 2.94
C GLY A 301 7.08 -39.24 2.20
N ILE A 302 6.62 -38.92 1.00
CA ILE A 302 6.96 -37.68 0.31
C ILE A 302 6.04 -36.59 0.81
N ASP A 303 6.59 -35.45 1.19
CA ASP A 303 5.86 -34.24 1.51
C ASP A 303 6.32 -33.07 0.66
N PHE A 304 5.35 -32.24 0.28
CA PHE A 304 5.53 -31.07 -0.56
C PHE A 304 4.79 -29.89 0.01
N SER A 305 5.45 -28.75 0.12
CA SER A 305 4.82 -27.51 0.57
C SER A 305 5.37 -26.33 -0.23
N VAL A 306 4.44 -25.50 -0.74
CA VAL A 306 4.76 -24.28 -1.49
C VAL A 306 3.95 -23.13 -0.91
N PHE A 307 4.61 -21.98 -0.77
CA PHE A 307 3.98 -20.75 -0.34
C PHE A 307 4.34 -19.60 -1.27
N PHE A 308 3.32 -19.00 -1.86
CA PHE A 308 3.42 -17.76 -2.62
C PHE A 308 2.84 -16.61 -1.80
N GLN A 309 3.44 -15.45 -1.96
CA GLN A 309 2.97 -14.18 -1.41
C GLN A 309 3.07 -13.10 -2.48
N GLY A 310 2.08 -12.21 -2.53
CA GLY A 310 2.10 -11.13 -3.51
C GLY A 310 1.30 -9.91 -3.08
N VAL A 311 1.46 -8.87 -3.87
CA VAL A 311 0.72 -7.62 -3.81
C VAL A 311 0.12 -7.38 -5.19
N GLY A 312 -1.20 -7.22 -5.26
CA GLY A 312 -1.90 -7.08 -6.55
C GLY A 312 -1.81 -5.68 -7.16
N LYS A 313 -1.62 -4.65 -6.31
CA LYS A 313 -1.41 -3.28 -6.77
C LYS A 313 -0.63 -2.48 -5.73
N GLN A 314 0.41 -1.82 -6.18
CA GLN A 314 1.16 -0.79 -5.46
C GLN A 314 1.90 0.02 -6.51
N ASP A 315 1.89 1.34 -6.37
CA ASP A 315 2.51 2.22 -7.35
C ASP A 315 3.67 2.98 -6.68
N TRP A 316 4.72 3.23 -7.45
CA TRP A 316 5.86 4.01 -7.02
C TRP A 316 6.31 4.95 -8.14
N TYR A 317 6.66 6.16 -7.79
CA TYR A 317 7.27 7.09 -8.73
C TYR A 317 8.76 7.27 -8.41
N PRO A 318 9.66 7.12 -9.39
CA PRO A 318 11.09 7.31 -9.18
C PRO A 318 11.37 8.75 -8.75
N SER A 319 11.96 8.92 -7.56
CA SER A 319 12.42 10.24 -7.11
C SER A 319 13.54 10.77 -7.98
N SER A 320 13.87 12.05 -7.83
CA SER A 320 15.04 12.65 -8.47
C SER A 320 16.35 11.92 -8.19
N ASP A 321 16.43 11.23 -7.03
CA ASP A 321 17.61 10.48 -6.58
C ASP A 321 17.70 9.05 -7.13
N ALA A 322 16.71 8.62 -7.91
CA ALA A 322 16.71 7.29 -8.52
C ALA A 322 17.65 7.22 -9.74
N PHE A 323 18.95 7.45 -9.53
CA PHE A 323 19.94 7.58 -10.59
C PHE A 323 20.01 6.36 -11.52
N ALA A 324 19.87 5.16 -10.96
CA ALA A 324 19.87 3.93 -11.77
C ALA A 324 18.68 3.85 -12.72
N PHE A 325 17.53 4.38 -12.32
CA PHE A 325 16.33 4.44 -13.16
C PHE A 325 16.47 5.50 -14.26
N TRP A 326 16.90 6.71 -13.90
CA TRP A 326 16.98 7.83 -14.83
C TRP A 326 18.16 7.74 -15.79
N GLY A 327 19.22 7.00 -15.45
CA GLY A 327 20.40 6.84 -16.29
C GLY A 327 21.00 8.18 -16.75
N PRO A 328 21.14 8.40 -18.09
CA PRO A 328 21.71 9.66 -18.63
C PRO A 328 20.91 10.91 -18.31
N TYR A 329 19.66 10.79 -17.90
CA TYR A 329 18.83 11.91 -17.49
C TYR A 329 19.06 12.33 -16.02
N SER A 330 19.79 11.56 -15.23
CA SER A 330 20.23 11.94 -13.91
C SER A 330 21.48 12.82 -13.99
N SER A 331 21.33 14.12 -13.98
CA SER A 331 22.49 15.04 -14.03
C SER A 331 22.79 15.63 -12.66
N PRO A 332 24.04 16.00 -12.35
CA PRO A 332 25.33 15.74 -12.99
C PRO A 332 26.02 14.49 -12.47
N ALA A 333 25.30 13.66 -11.74
CA ALA A 333 25.84 12.50 -11.05
C ALA A 333 26.29 11.40 -12.03
N PRO A 334 27.09 10.43 -11.57
CA PRO A 334 27.55 9.34 -12.41
C PRO A 334 26.36 8.57 -12.97
N SER A 335 26.20 8.63 -14.27
CA SER A 335 25.12 7.95 -14.97
C SER A 335 25.60 6.56 -15.33
N PHE A 336 24.93 5.55 -14.79
CA PHE A 336 25.06 4.20 -15.32
C PHE A 336 24.16 4.08 -16.55
N ILE A 337 24.77 3.80 -17.69
CA ILE A 337 24.02 3.59 -18.93
C ILE A 337 23.95 2.09 -19.16
N PRO A 338 22.78 1.45 -19.08
CA PRO A 338 22.58 0.08 -19.50
C PRO A 338 23.02 -0.09 -20.96
N LYS A 339 23.52 -1.27 -21.32
CA LYS A 339 24.05 -1.53 -22.66
C LYS A 339 23.04 -1.25 -23.76
N ASP A 340 21.77 -1.54 -23.49
CA ASP A 340 20.68 -1.41 -24.46
C ASP A 340 19.84 -0.13 -24.27
N PHE A 341 20.30 0.82 -23.46
CA PHE A 341 19.56 2.02 -23.09
C PHE A 341 19.07 2.85 -24.30
N LEU A 342 19.84 2.87 -25.40
CA LEU A 342 19.46 3.63 -26.60
C LEU A 342 18.20 3.07 -27.27
N ALA A 343 17.85 1.80 -27.04
CA ALA A 343 16.59 1.24 -27.52
C ALA A 343 15.36 1.80 -26.81
N ASP A 344 15.54 2.34 -25.60
CA ASP A 344 14.48 2.92 -24.79
C ASP A 344 14.38 4.46 -24.96
N VAL A 345 15.19 5.05 -25.83
CA VAL A 345 15.24 6.51 -26.05
C VAL A 345 14.52 6.88 -27.34
N TRP A 346 13.70 7.91 -27.27
CA TRP A 346 12.96 8.40 -28.42
C TRP A 346 13.87 8.80 -29.60
N SER A 347 13.49 8.34 -30.77
CA SER A 347 14.03 8.76 -32.06
C SER A 347 12.93 8.74 -33.12
N VAL A 348 13.19 9.29 -34.29
CA VAL A 348 12.23 9.27 -35.42
C VAL A 348 11.90 7.81 -35.82
N ASP A 349 12.86 6.90 -35.67
CA ASP A 349 12.66 5.46 -35.95
C ASP A 349 12.06 4.68 -34.77
N ASN A 350 11.99 5.29 -33.58
CA ASN A 350 11.43 4.71 -32.36
C ASN A 350 10.57 5.76 -31.60
N PRO A 351 9.41 6.15 -32.14
CA PRO A 351 8.58 7.21 -31.57
C PRO A 351 7.88 6.79 -30.27
N ASP A 352 7.72 5.51 -30.02
CA ASP A 352 7.06 4.94 -28.82
C ASP A 352 8.03 4.59 -27.70
N ALA A 353 9.29 5.01 -27.82
CA ALA A 353 10.33 4.75 -26.81
C ALA A 353 9.91 5.16 -25.40
N TYR A 354 10.49 4.52 -24.39
CA TYR A 354 10.15 4.76 -23.00
C TYR A 354 10.59 6.14 -22.51
N PHE A 355 11.80 6.58 -22.83
CA PHE A 355 12.36 7.87 -22.47
C PHE A 355 12.26 8.91 -23.61
N PRO A 356 12.19 10.23 -23.30
CA PRO A 356 12.09 11.26 -24.30
C PRO A 356 13.39 11.44 -25.10
N ARG A 357 13.35 12.24 -26.14
CA ARG A 357 14.56 12.67 -26.86
C ARG A 357 15.55 13.35 -25.90
N PRO A 358 16.85 13.02 -25.94
CA PRO A 358 17.85 13.68 -25.09
C PRO A 358 18.09 15.12 -25.50
N ARG A 359 17.58 16.06 -24.72
CA ARG A 359 17.75 17.52 -24.95
C ARG A 359 18.18 18.26 -23.67
N GLY A 360 19.02 17.63 -22.85
CA GLY A 360 19.44 18.20 -21.56
C GLY A 360 18.37 18.09 -20.48
N TYR A 361 17.42 17.15 -20.60
CA TYR A 361 16.50 16.79 -19.53
C TYR A 361 17.28 16.32 -18.32
N ILE A 362 16.92 16.83 -17.16
CA ILE A 362 17.46 16.42 -15.89
C ILE A 362 16.32 15.96 -15.00
N ALA A 363 16.42 14.74 -14.51
CA ALA A 363 15.50 14.24 -13.50
C ALA A 363 15.77 14.89 -12.14
N TRP A 364 16.98 15.39 -11.92
CA TRP A 364 17.48 15.89 -10.63
C TRP A 364 17.31 17.40 -10.49
N THR A 365 16.11 17.92 -10.67
CA THR A 365 15.81 19.32 -10.38
C THR A 365 14.39 19.47 -9.85
N ASP A 366 14.24 20.10 -8.74
CA ASP A 366 13.06 20.68 -8.06
C ASP A 366 11.66 20.37 -8.65
N GLY A 367 11.37 19.09 -8.97
CA GLY A 367 10.07 18.67 -9.46
C GLY A 367 9.70 19.22 -10.86
N ARG A 368 10.67 19.67 -11.61
CA ARG A 368 10.53 20.10 -13.02
C ARG A 368 11.18 19.08 -13.94
N SER A 369 10.68 18.95 -15.16
CA SER A 369 11.18 17.96 -16.12
C SER A 369 10.76 16.51 -15.78
N LEU A 370 11.62 15.53 -15.96
CA LEU A 370 11.27 14.10 -15.85
C LEU A 370 10.84 13.68 -14.44
N SER A 371 11.36 14.34 -13.40
CA SER A 371 10.97 14.06 -12.01
C SER A 371 9.62 14.67 -11.63
N SER A 372 8.99 15.50 -12.46
CA SER A 372 7.60 15.89 -12.28
C SER A 372 6.70 14.68 -12.40
N VAL A 373 6.02 14.33 -11.30
CA VAL A 373 5.22 13.10 -11.22
C VAL A 373 4.20 13.03 -12.34
N ASN A 374 4.22 11.96 -13.11
CA ASN A 374 3.36 11.76 -14.27
C ASN A 374 3.01 10.28 -14.47
N ASN A 375 1.99 9.99 -15.28
CA ASN A 375 1.53 8.63 -15.51
C ASN A 375 2.53 7.78 -16.32
N ARG A 376 3.45 8.37 -17.09
CA ARG A 376 4.34 7.64 -17.98
C ARG A 376 5.43 6.87 -17.20
N TYR A 377 5.99 7.48 -16.16
CA TYR A 377 7.07 6.90 -15.37
C TYR A 377 6.60 6.32 -14.03
N LEU A 378 5.29 6.27 -13.80
CA LEU A 378 4.73 5.58 -12.65
C LEU A 378 5.03 4.08 -12.77
N GLN A 379 5.71 3.52 -11.77
CA GLN A 379 6.10 2.11 -11.73
C GLN A 379 5.09 1.30 -10.94
N SER A 380 4.78 0.10 -11.43
CA SER A 380 4.03 -0.89 -10.65
C SER A 380 5.01 -1.67 -9.78
N LEU A 381 4.69 -1.79 -8.50
CA LEU A 381 5.37 -2.66 -7.54
C LEU A 381 4.51 -3.90 -7.21
N ALA A 382 3.55 -4.23 -8.07
CA ALA A 382 2.80 -5.48 -7.96
C ALA A 382 3.74 -6.67 -8.20
N TYR A 383 3.63 -7.71 -7.38
CA TYR A 383 4.48 -8.88 -7.52
C TYR A 383 3.80 -10.16 -7.04
N CYS A 384 4.30 -11.29 -7.50
CA CYS A 384 4.05 -12.62 -6.96
C CYS A 384 5.38 -13.31 -6.67
N ARG A 385 5.61 -13.71 -5.43
CA ARG A 385 6.87 -14.33 -5.01
C ARG A 385 6.67 -15.74 -4.51
N LEU A 386 7.47 -16.69 -5.02
CA LEU A 386 7.64 -18.01 -4.43
C LEU A 386 8.47 -17.86 -3.15
N LYS A 387 7.76 -17.69 -2.03
CA LYS A 387 8.34 -17.36 -0.72
C LYS A 387 9.03 -18.54 -0.09
N ASN A 388 8.39 -19.72 -0.14
CA ASN A 388 8.95 -20.96 0.39
C ASN A 388 8.59 -22.13 -0.53
N LEU A 389 9.54 -23.02 -0.70
CA LEU A 389 9.37 -24.33 -1.30
C LEU A 389 10.05 -25.36 -0.41
N THR A 390 9.34 -26.38 -0.02
CA THR A 390 9.94 -27.52 0.71
C THR A 390 9.48 -28.83 0.07
N VAL A 391 10.43 -29.70 -0.18
CA VAL A 391 10.20 -31.07 -0.61
C VAL A 391 10.92 -32.00 0.35
N GLY A 392 10.19 -32.90 0.99
CA GLY A 392 10.73 -33.81 1.97
C GLY A 392 10.42 -35.27 1.66
N TYR A 393 11.24 -36.17 2.19
CA TYR A 393 11.01 -37.60 2.18
C TYR A 393 11.29 -38.20 3.55
N THR A 394 10.27 -38.79 4.14
CA THR A 394 10.38 -39.54 5.39
C THR A 394 10.70 -40.99 5.07
N LEU A 395 11.84 -41.45 5.54
CA LEU A 395 12.32 -42.81 5.30
C LEU A 395 11.42 -43.87 5.95
N PRO A 396 11.16 -44.99 5.27
CA PRO A 396 10.36 -46.08 5.81
C PRO A 396 10.94 -46.64 7.12
N VAL A 397 10.09 -46.86 8.11
CA VAL A 397 10.49 -47.40 9.44
C VAL A 397 11.25 -48.70 9.29
N LYS A 398 10.92 -49.56 8.30
CA LYS A 398 11.61 -50.83 8.02
C LYS A 398 13.10 -50.67 7.75
N TRP A 399 13.53 -49.54 7.17
CA TRP A 399 14.97 -49.28 6.93
C TRP A 399 15.64 -48.77 8.20
N LEU A 400 14.95 -47.93 8.94
CA LEU A 400 15.45 -47.24 10.15
C LEU A 400 15.57 -48.17 11.36
N SER A 401 14.67 -49.14 11.47
CA SER A 401 14.69 -50.10 12.59
C SER A 401 15.98 -50.93 12.65
N LYS A 402 16.64 -51.19 11.52
CA LYS A 402 17.93 -51.88 11.45
C LYS A 402 19.08 -51.10 12.10
N ILE A 403 18.95 -49.80 12.22
CA ILE A 403 19.95 -48.88 12.82
C ILE A 403 19.44 -48.20 14.10
N HIS A 404 18.38 -48.78 14.71
CA HIS A 404 17.76 -48.28 15.93
C HIS A 404 17.31 -46.78 15.87
N VAL A 405 16.98 -46.26 14.67
CA VAL A 405 16.45 -44.91 14.46
C VAL A 405 14.92 -45.00 14.31
N GLN A 406 14.20 -44.18 15.04
CA GLN A 406 12.71 -44.19 15.04
C GLN A 406 12.13 -43.43 13.82
N LYS A 407 12.74 -42.31 13.46
CA LYS A 407 12.28 -41.47 12.35
C LYS A 407 13.46 -40.71 11.74
N ALA A 408 13.55 -40.71 10.44
CA ALA A 408 14.47 -39.85 9.67
C ALA A 408 13.73 -39.22 8.47
N ARG A 409 13.90 -37.94 8.28
CA ARG A 409 13.36 -37.19 7.13
C ARG A 409 14.49 -36.39 6.48
N LEU A 410 14.64 -36.57 5.18
CA LEU A 410 15.49 -35.74 4.35
C LEU A 410 14.62 -34.69 3.66
N TYR A 411 15.06 -33.46 3.59
CA TYR A 411 14.30 -32.42 2.91
C TYR A 411 15.22 -31.42 2.25
N PHE A 412 14.70 -30.83 1.18
CA PHE A 412 15.20 -29.60 0.56
C PHE A 412 14.23 -28.46 0.89
N SER A 413 14.76 -27.32 1.28
CA SER A 413 13.96 -26.10 1.49
C SER A 413 14.65 -24.91 0.86
N GLY A 414 13.89 -24.10 0.15
CA GLY A 414 14.35 -22.87 -0.45
C GLY A 414 13.42 -21.71 -0.15
N GLU A 415 14.00 -20.52 0.01
CA GLU A 415 13.27 -19.29 0.30
C GLU A 415 13.52 -18.24 -0.78
N ASN A 416 12.47 -17.47 -1.14
CA ASN A 416 12.53 -16.40 -2.13
C ASN A 416 13.13 -16.84 -3.48
N LEU A 417 12.75 -18.03 -3.96
CA LEU A 417 13.36 -18.67 -5.13
C LEU A 417 12.99 -17.97 -6.45
N LEU A 418 11.83 -17.34 -6.53
CA LEU A 418 11.35 -16.70 -7.74
C LEU A 418 10.48 -15.51 -7.37
N THR A 419 10.63 -14.40 -8.09
CA THR A 419 9.71 -13.25 -8.07
C THR A 419 9.24 -13.00 -9.50
N LEU A 420 7.94 -12.82 -9.67
CA LEU A 420 7.28 -12.36 -10.89
C LEU A 420 6.74 -10.97 -10.60
N ASP A 421 7.16 -9.96 -11.34
CA ASP A 421 6.84 -8.54 -11.26
C ASP A 421 6.55 -7.95 -12.64
#